data_72ee5da2262530c925d6f9f56ebc1ce6
#
_entry.id   72ee5da2262530c925d6f9f56ebc1ce6
#
_cell.length_a   1.000
_cell.length_b   1.000
_cell.length_c   1.000
_cell.angle_alpha   90.00
_cell.angle_beta   90.00
_cell.angle_gamma   90.00
#
_symmetry.space_group_name_H-M   'P 1'
#
loop_
_entity.id
_entity.type
_entity.pdbx_description
1 polymer ?
#
loop_
_entity_poly.entity_id
_entity_poly.type
_entity_poly.pdbx_seq_one_letter_code
_entity_poly.pdbx_strand_id
1 'polypeptide(L)'
;MTTTTDAAWQGRFTDAMMGSVALPQRMLERGDGCWVWDVDGKRYLDFLAGIAVNSLGHAHPALVDAVTRQIGTLAHVSNYFASPPQLALAEKLREITGAGERGRVYFANSGAEAIEAAVKLARLNNRGGRRRILTLVNSFHGRTMGSLSLTGKPALRQDFEPLLPFVDHIDTTIEALENAMGDDVAALVLEPIKGEAGVVDLPAGYLKRARELTSEHGALLIVDEIQTGIGRTGKWFAYQHEGVIPDAVATAKGLAGGVPIGALITFGGTSDLFRPGQHGSTFGGNPLATAAGLAVLTEIEASGLVENAARRGAELREIILGLRSPLVTEVRGQGLLIGVGLAEPVASDVVASALQLGLIINAPNDTSIRLAPPLIIGDAEVAEFRTLFTRALEAAV
;
A
#
# COMPACT_ATOMS: atom_id res chain seq x y z
N MET A 1 -20.69 -24.59 19.10
CA MET A 1 -19.44 -23.92 18.71
C MET A 1 -18.43 -24.16 19.81
N THR A 2 -17.38 -24.89 19.54
CA THR A 2 -16.30 -25.17 20.52
C THR A 2 -15.53 -23.88 20.75
N THR A 3 -15.52 -23.37 21.96
CA THR A 3 -14.67 -22.26 22.39
C THR A 3 -13.21 -22.69 22.19
N THR A 4 -12.56 -22.11 21.17
CA THR A 4 -11.14 -22.34 20.90
C THR A 4 -10.36 -21.41 21.81
N THR A 5 -9.78 -21.95 22.89
CA THR A 5 -8.86 -21.18 23.75
C THR A 5 -7.59 -20.82 22.99
N ASP A 6 -6.91 -19.73 23.39
CA ASP A 6 -5.72 -19.15 22.70
C ASP A 6 -4.63 -20.21 22.37
N ALA A 7 -4.40 -21.19 23.25
CA ALA A 7 -3.42 -22.26 23.03
C ALA A 7 -3.82 -23.31 21.96
N ALA A 8 -5.11 -23.47 21.65
CA ALA A 8 -5.58 -24.51 20.74
C ALA A 8 -5.50 -24.13 19.25
N TRP A 9 -5.59 -22.84 18.89
CA TRP A 9 -5.53 -22.40 17.49
C TRP A 9 -4.10 -22.36 16.97
N GLN A 10 -3.12 -22.08 17.82
CA GLN A 10 -1.69 -21.99 17.42
C GLN A 10 -1.18 -23.34 16.89
N GLY A 11 -1.48 -24.45 17.58
CA GLY A 11 -1.17 -25.79 17.09
C GLY A 11 -1.84 -26.08 15.75
N ARG A 12 -3.14 -25.78 15.62
CA ARG A 12 -3.87 -25.95 14.35
C ARG A 12 -3.30 -25.12 13.21
N PHE A 13 -2.85 -23.89 13.49
CA PHE A 13 -2.20 -23.03 12.49
C PHE A 13 -0.89 -23.65 12.01
N THR A 14 -0.02 -24.07 12.94
CA THR A 14 1.28 -24.67 12.62
C THR A 14 1.13 -25.97 11.82
N ASP A 15 0.11 -26.78 12.15
CA ASP A 15 -0.14 -28.05 11.49
C ASP A 15 -0.73 -27.88 10.07
N ALA A 16 -1.51 -26.81 9.83
CA ALA A 16 -2.27 -26.64 8.59
C ALA A 16 -1.63 -25.64 7.59
N MET A 17 -0.81 -24.71 8.07
CA MET A 17 -0.29 -23.62 7.25
C MET A 17 1.19 -23.83 6.89
N MET A 18 1.57 -23.45 5.67
CA MET A 18 2.98 -23.41 5.29
C MET A 18 3.78 -22.48 6.20
N GLY A 19 5.01 -22.86 6.54
CA GLY A 19 5.94 -22.05 7.34
C GLY A 19 6.50 -20.79 6.66
N SER A 20 5.84 -20.31 5.60
CA SER A 20 6.21 -19.07 4.90
C SER A 20 5.80 -17.80 5.65
N VAL A 21 4.94 -17.92 6.64
CA VAL A 21 4.47 -16.82 7.49
C VAL A 21 4.73 -17.20 8.95
N ALA A 22 5.25 -16.27 9.73
CA ALA A 22 5.43 -16.47 11.18
C ALA A 22 4.09 -16.73 11.86
N LEU A 23 4.13 -17.44 13.01
CA LEU A 23 2.94 -17.69 13.81
C LEU A 23 2.27 -16.35 14.17
N PRO A 24 0.97 -16.17 13.87
CA PRO A 24 0.27 -14.92 14.19
C PRO A 24 0.22 -14.65 15.69
N GLN A 25 0.22 -13.38 16.07
CA GLN A 25 0.25 -12.98 17.47
C GLN A 25 -1.11 -13.15 18.17
N ARG A 26 -2.22 -13.03 17.41
CA ARG A 26 -3.60 -13.18 17.91
C ARG A 26 -4.47 -13.83 16.84
N MET A 27 -5.53 -14.50 17.27
CA MET A 27 -6.61 -14.96 16.41
C MET A 27 -7.76 -13.98 16.52
N LEU A 28 -7.92 -13.12 15.50
CA LEU A 28 -9.00 -12.13 15.43
C LEU A 28 -10.27 -12.78 14.86
N GLU A 29 -11.43 -12.49 15.43
CA GLU A 29 -12.72 -13.10 15.05
C GLU A 29 -13.66 -12.10 14.38
N ARG A 30 -13.68 -10.84 14.81
CA ARG A 30 -14.56 -9.82 14.26
C ARG A 30 -13.93 -8.43 14.28
N GLY A 31 -14.51 -7.53 13.46
CA GLY A 31 -14.13 -6.13 13.41
C GLY A 31 -15.34 -5.23 13.21
N ASP A 32 -15.26 -3.99 13.69
CA ASP A 32 -16.26 -2.95 13.52
C ASP A 32 -15.59 -1.58 13.56
N GLY A 33 -15.71 -0.78 12.50
CA GLY A 33 -15.03 0.50 12.36
C GLY A 33 -13.52 0.36 12.53
N CYS A 34 -12.93 1.07 13.49
CA CYS A 34 -11.50 1.04 13.78
C CYS A 34 -11.09 -0.02 14.81
N TRP A 35 -11.99 -0.94 15.16
CA TRP A 35 -11.80 -1.89 16.22
C TRP A 35 -11.88 -3.33 15.75
N VAL A 36 -11.07 -4.20 16.37
CA VAL A 36 -11.13 -5.66 16.17
C VAL A 36 -11.17 -6.37 17.51
N TRP A 37 -11.67 -7.59 17.52
CA TRP A 37 -11.74 -8.44 18.71
C TRP A 37 -11.13 -9.78 18.40
N ASP A 38 -10.37 -10.31 19.36
CA ASP A 38 -9.86 -11.68 19.30
C ASP A 38 -10.92 -12.69 19.80
N VAL A 39 -10.59 -13.96 19.67
CA VAL A 39 -11.47 -15.10 20.08
C VAL A 39 -11.74 -15.13 21.59
N ASP A 40 -10.94 -14.47 22.40
CA ASP A 40 -11.13 -14.35 23.85
C ASP A 40 -11.98 -13.12 24.21
N GLY A 41 -12.43 -12.36 23.22
CA GLY A 41 -13.29 -11.19 23.37
C GLY A 41 -12.54 -9.89 23.71
N LYS A 42 -11.21 -9.90 23.73
CA LYS A 42 -10.41 -8.69 23.93
C LYS A 42 -10.48 -7.79 22.71
N ARG A 43 -10.72 -6.49 22.96
CA ARG A 43 -10.83 -5.45 21.95
C ARG A 43 -9.47 -4.79 21.70
N TYR A 44 -9.20 -4.47 20.43
CA TYR A 44 -8.02 -3.74 19.99
C TYR A 44 -8.39 -2.59 19.08
N LEU A 45 -7.76 -1.45 19.29
CA LEU A 45 -7.77 -0.33 18.34
C LEU A 45 -6.79 -0.64 17.20
N ASP A 46 -7.29 -0.70 15.96
CA ASP A 46 -6.50 -1.10 14.80
C ASP A 46 -5.87 0.13 14.12
N PHE A 47 -4.60 0.40 14.45
CA PHE A 47 -3.81 1.45 13.81
C PHE A 47 -2.85 0.91 12.76
N LEU A 48 -3.11 -0.31 12.25
CA LEU A 48 -2.42 -0.92 11.13
C LEU A 48 -3.34 -1.15 9.92
N ALA A 49 -4.63 -1.38 10.16
CA ALA A 49 -5.68 -1.60 9.17
C ALA A 49 -5.30 -2.65 8.09
N GLY A 50 -4.74 -3.80 8.52
CA GLY A 50 -4.28 -4.83 7.60
C GLY A 50 -3.11 -4.40 6.70
N ILE A 51 -2.25 -3.51 7.19
CA ILE A 51 -1.16 -2.84 6.47
C ILE A 51 -1.71 -1.87 5.41
N ALA A 52 -2.46 -0.84 5.88
CA ALA A 52 -3.09 0.20 5.07
C ALA A 52 -4.13 -0.31 4.05
N VAL A 53 -4.81 -1.42 4.35
CA VAL A 53 -5.82 -2.04 3.47
C VAL A 53 -7.24 -1.58 3.81
N ASN A 54 -7.62 -1.61 5.09
CA ASN A 54 -8.98 -1.33 5.53
C ASN A 54 -9.23 0.18 5.63
N SER A 55 -9.30 0.87 4.47
CA SER A 55 -9.46 2.33 4.42
C SER A 55 -10.72 2.81 5.13
N LEU A 56 -11.82 2.08 5.02
CA LEU A 56 -13.09 2.35 5.69
C LEU A 56 -13.22 1.65 7.06
N GLY A 57 -12.14 1.06 7.57
CA GLY A 57 -12.23 0.20 8.75
C GLY A 57 -12.88 -1.15 8.44
N HIS A 58 -13.34 -1.81 9.50
CA HIS A 58 -13.92 -3.15 9.44
C HIS A 58 -15.45 -3.06 9.32
N ALA A 59 -16.04 -3.99 8.54
CA ALA A 59 -17.49 -4.17 8.39
C ALA A 59 -18.25 -2.88 8.00
N HIS A 60 -17.63 -1.96 7.25
CA HIS A 60 -18.27 -0.71 6.85
C HIS A 60 -19.53 -0.98 6.02
N PRO A 61 -20.70 -0.37 6.35
CA PRO A 61 -21.97 -0.66 5.68
C PRO A 61 -21.92 -0.51 4.16
N ALA A 62 -21.31 0.57 3.65
CA ALA A 62 -21.22 0.81 2.20
C ALA A 62 -20.51 -0.32 1.46
N LEU A 63 -19.43 -0.89 2.04
CA LEU A 63 -18.70 -2.03 1.46
C LEU A 63 -19.52 -3.32 1.59
N VAL A 64 -20.08 -3.61 2.78
CA VAL A 64 -20.89 -4.81 3.03
C VAL A 64 -22.07 -4.87 2.07
N ASP A 65 -22.81 -3.76 1.91
CA ASP A 65 -23.97 -3.67 1.03
C ASP A 65 -23.60 -3.85 -0.45
N ALA A 66 -22.51 -3.23 -0.90
CA ALA A 66 -22.04 -3.36 -2.29
C ALA A 66 -21.64 -4.81 -2.61
N VAL A 67 -20.85 -5.44 -1.73
CA VAL A 67 -20.39 -6.83 -1.89
C VAL A 67 -21.59 -7.79 -1.86
N THR A 68 -22.51 -7.62 -0.90
CA THR A 68 -23.69 -8.48 -0.77
C THR A 68 -24.60 -8.41 -2.00
N ARG A 69 -24.86 -7.21 -2.52
CA ARG A 69 -25.64 -7.04 -3.76
C ARG A 69 -24.93 -7.64 -4.96
N GLN A 70 -23.62 -7.36 -5.12
CA GLN A 70 -22.90 -7.76 -6.30
C GLN A 70 -22.69 -9.27 -6.38
N ILE A 71 -22.39 -9.94 -5.26
CA ILE A 71 -22.24 -11.40 -5.24
C ILE A 71 -23.59 -12.10 -5.52
N GLY A 72 -24.70 -11.50 -5.10
CA GLY A 72 -26.07 -11.99 -5.41
C GLY A 72 -26.52 -11.72 -6.85
N THR A 73 -25.80 -10.87 -7.59
CA THR A 73 -26.16 -10.50 -8.98
C THR A 73 -25.23 -11.16 -10.01
N LEU A 74 -23.95 -10.90 -9.91
CA LEU A 74 -22.93 -11.38 -10.84
C LEU A 74 -21.54 -11.28 -10.20
N ALA A 75 -20.99 -12.39 -9.76
CA ALA A 75 -19.70 -12.39 -9.04
C ALA A 75 -18.49 -12.34 -9.98
N HIS A 76 -18.52 -13.09 -11.09
CA HIS A 76 -17.39 -13.26 -12.02
C HIS A 76 -17.83 -13.58 -13.43
N VAL A 77 -17.15 -13.03 -14.44
CA VAL A 77 -17.42 -13.27 -15.87
C VAL A 77 -16.16 -13.42 -16.75
N SER A 78 -14.96 -13.27 -16.23
CA SER A 78 -13.71 -13.11 -16.98
C SER A 78 -13.66 -11.86 -17.89
N ASN A 79 -12.48 -11.57 -18.46
CA ASN A 79 -12.29 -10.41 -19.36
C ASN A 79 -12.78 -10.66 -20.81
N TYR A 80 -13.50 -11.75 -21.07
CA TYR A 80 -14.25 -11.92 -22.32
C TYR A 80 -15.52 -11.04 -22.35
N PHE A 81 -16.00 -10.62 -21.19
CA PHE A 81 -17.23 -9.82 -21.06
C PHE A 81 -16.95 -8.61 -20.15
N ALA A 82 -17.46 -7.46 -20.55
CA ALA A 82 -17.47 -6.28 -19.70
C ALA A 82 -18.57 -6.35 -18.63
N SER A 83 -18.37 -5.65 -17.53
CA SER A 83 -19.41 -5.49 -16.51
C SER A 83 -19.54 -4.01 -16.09
N PRO A 84 -20.73 -3.55 -15.68
CA PRO A 84 -20.93 -2.16 -15.26
C PRO A 84 -19.97 -1.71 -14.14
N PRO A 85 -19.78 -2.45 -13.04
CA PRO A 85 -18.87 -2.01 -11.99
C PRO A 85 -17.40 -1.94 -12.42
N GLN A 86 -16.98 -2.80 -13.37
CA GLN A 86 -15.63 -2.76 -13.93
C GLN A 86 -15.37 -1.43 -14.68
N LEU A 87 -16.31 -1.03 -15.52
CA LEU A 87 -16.20 0.22 -16.28
C LEU A 87 -16.24 1.42 -15.34
N ALA A 88 -17.21 1.46 -14.44
CA ALA A 88 -17.37 2.57 -13.50
C ALA A 88 -16.14 2.76 -12.58
N LEU A 89 -15.54 1.66 -12.08
CA LEU A 89 -14.32 1.75 -11.30
C LEU A 89 -13.12 2.23 -12.16
N ALA A 90 -13.00 1.77 -13.40
CA ALA A 90 -11.94 2.24 -14.31
C ALA A 90 -12.07 3.74 -14.60
N GLU A 91 -13.28 4.23 -14.83
CA GLU A 91 -13.57 5.64 -15.03
C GLU A 91 -13.25 6.46 -13.79
N LYS A 92 -13.64 6.00 -12.60
CA LYS A 92 -13.34 6.66 -11.33
C LYS A 92 -11.84 6.71 -11.04
N LEU A 93 -11.11 5.64 -11.32
CA LEU A 93 -9.64 5.62 -11.17
C LEU A 93 -8.96 6.62 -12.13
N ARG A 94 -9.43 6.72 -13.37
CA ARG A 94 -8.92 7.73 -14.32
C ARG A 94 -9.18 9.15 -13.85
N GLU A 95 -10.34 9.40 -13.28
CA GLU A 95 -10.71 10.71 -12.70
C GLU A 95 -9.78 11.09 -11.54
N ILE A 96 -9.70 10.28 -10.50
CA ILE A 96 -8.96 10.62 -9.27
C ILE A 96 -7.44 10.63 -9.44
N THR A 97 -6.91 9.89 -10.43
CA THR A 97 -5.50 9.93 -10.80
C THR A 97 -5.16 11.13 -11.70
N GLY A 98 -6.13 11.73 -12.36
CA GLY A 98 -5.88 12.74 -13.38
C GLY A 98 -5.30 12.18 -14.69
N ALA A 99 -5.49 10.88 -14.97
CA ALA A 99 -4.97 10.23 -16.18
C ALA A 99 -5.66 10.71 -17.48
N GLY A 100 -6.79 11.38 -17.35
CA GLY A 100 -7.53 12.00 -18.44
C GLY A 100 -8.15 10.99 -19.43
N GLU A 101 -8.60 11.48 -20.58
CA GLU A 101 -9.31 10.65 -21.57
C GLU A 101 -8.44 9.55 -22.18
N ARG A 102 -7.14 9.76 -22.29
CA ARG A 102 -6.18 8.79 -22.82
C ARG A 102 -5.71 7.78 -21.78
N GLY A 103 -6.00 7.99 -20.49
CA GLY A 103 -5.68 7.03 -19.45
C GLY A 103 -6.38 5.68 -19.64
N ARG A 104 -5.72 4.59 -19.27
CA ARG A 104 -6.28 3.23 -19.31
C ARG A 104 -5.97 2.50 -18.01
N VAL A 105 -6.86 1.58 -17.64
CA VAL A 105 -6.75 0.81 -16.40
C VAL A 105 -6.68 -0.67 -16.74
N TYR A 106 -5.67 -1.34 -16.22
CA TYR A 106 -5.59 -2.79 -16.14
C TYR A 106 -5.88 -3.22 -14.70
N PHE A 107 -6.83 -4.14 -14.51
CA PHE A 107 -7.14 -4.69 -13.20
C PHE A 107 -6.41 -5.99 -12.94
N ALA A 108 -5.91 -6.15 -11.73
CA ALA A 108 -5.26 -7.32 -11.17
C ALA A 108 -5.93 -7.72 -9.85
N ASN A 109 -5.39 -8.71 -9.13
CA ASN A 109 -5.97 -9.19 -7.87
C ASN A 109 -5.14 -8.79 -6.65
N SER A 110 -3.97 -8.24 -6.86
CA SER A 110 -3.03 -7.82 -5.83
C SER A 110 -2.11 -6.70 -6.31
N GLY A 111 -1.42 -6.05 -5.37
CA GLY A 111 -0.36 -5.10 -5.71
C GLY A 111 0.79 -5.75 -6.45
N ALA A 112 1.19 -6.97 -6.05
CA ALA A 112 2.26 -7.69 -6.74
C ALA A 112 1.91 -7.94 -8.22
N GLU A 113 0.66 -8.33 -8.53
CA GLU A 113 0.22 -8.49 -9.93
C GLU A 113 0.16 -7.16 -10.69
N ALA A 114 -0.20 -6.06 -10.04
CA ALA A 114 -0.14 -4.73 -10.66
C ALA A 114 1.31 -4.35 -11.01
N ILE A 115 2.28 -4.67 -10.14
CA ILE A 115 3.71 -4.49 -10.41
C ILE A 115 4.21 -5.44 -11.50
N GLU A 116 3.73 -6.69 -11.58
CA GLU A 116 4.04 -7.59 -12.72
C GLU A 116 3.59 -6.96 -14.05
N ALA A 117 2.42 -6.35 -14.08
CA ALA A 117 1.96 -5.60 -15.26
C ALA A 117 2.87 -4.38 -15.54
N ALA A 118 3.32 -3.66 -14.50
CA ALA A 118 4.25 -2.54 -14.63
C ALA A 118 5.61 -2.97 -15.18
N VAL A 119 6.15 -4.13 -14.74
CA VAL A 119 7.38 -4.72 -15.29
C VAL A 119 7.23 -5.03 -16.78
N LYS A 120 6.10 -5.64 -17.17
CA LYS A 120 5.82 -5.90 -18.60
C LYS A 120 5.66 -4.59 -19.39
N LEU A 121 5.00 -3.58 -18.84
CA LEU A 121 4.88 -2.26 -19.46
C LEU A 121 6.26 -1.62 -19.69
N ALA A 122 7.15 -1.67 -18.69
CA ALA A 122 8.53 -1.23 -18.82
C ALA A 122 9.27 -1.96 -19.94
N ARG A 123 9.10 -3.29 -20.05
CA ARG A 123 9.69 -4.09 -21.14
C ARG A 123 9.16 -3.75 -22.52
N LEU A 124 7.91 -3.27 -22.63
CA LEU A 124 7.34 -2.79 -23.89
C LEU A 124 7.87 -1.40 -24.30
N ASN A 125 8.44 -0.64 -23.37
CA ASN A 125 9.14 0.61 -23.67
C ASN A 125 10.57 0.38 -24.16
N ASN A 126 10.75 -0.56 -25.09
CA ASN A 126 12.06 -1.01 -25.58
C ASN A 126 12.58 -0.25 -26.81
N ARG A 127 11.99 0.88 -27.18
CA ARG A 127 12.46 1.71 -28.30
C ARG A 127 13.92 2.12 -28.07
N GLY A 128 14.75 1.94 -29.09
CA GLY A 128 16.18 2.23 -29.00
C GLY A 128 16.99 1.20 -28.17
N GLY A 129 16.41 0.03 -27.84
CA GLY A 129 17.11 -1.02 -27.08
C GLY A 129 17.06 -0.88 -25.55
N ARG A 130 16.18 -0.02 -25.02
CA ARG A 130 15.98 0.14 -23.58
C ARG A 130 15.61 -1.15 -22.92
N ARG A 131 16.30 -1.51 -21.84
CA ARG A 131 16.05 -2.77 -21.11
C ARG A 131 16.13 -2.63 -19.61
N ARG A 132 16.91 -1.65 -19.11
CA ARG A 132 17.15 -1.49 -17.69
C ARG A 132 15.90 -0.93 -17.00
N ILE A 133 15.57 -1.47 -15.84
CA ILE A 133 14.56 -0.95 -14.93
C ILE A 133 15.30 -0.50 -13.68
N LEU A 134 15.20 0.77 -13.34
CA LEU A 134 15.74 1.30 -12.10
C LEU A 134 14.67 1.19 -11.00
N THR A 135 15.11 0.85 -9.80
CA THR A 135 14.31 0.88 -8.58
C THR A 135 15.18 1.31 -7.40
N LEU A 136 14.59 1.52 -6.23
CA LEU A 136 15.31 2.10 -5.10
C LEU A 136 15.75 1.04 -4.08
N VAL A 137 16.91 1.24 -3.49
CA VAL A 137 17.35 0.47 -2.31
C VAL A 137 16.32 0.63 -1.18
N ASN A 138 16.06 -0.46 -0.45
CA ASN A 138 15.07 -0.55 0.62
C ASN A 138 13.60 -0.33 0.19
N SER A 139 13.30 -0.38 -1.12
CA SER A 139 11.90 -0.40 -1.61
C SER A 139 11.26 -1.77 -1.41
N PHE A 140 9.92 -1.79 -1.49
CA PHE A 140 9.13 -3.03 -1.47
C PHE A 140 8.04 -2.98 -2.54
N HIS A 141 8.12 -3.88 -3.51
CA HIS A 141 7.20 -3.91 -4.65
C HIS A 141 6.39 -5.22 -4.76
N GLY A 142 6.66 -6.21 -3.91
CA GLY A 142 5.91 -7.47 -3.85
C GLY A 142 6.79 -8.71 -3.71
N ARG A 143 6.14 -9.89 -3.79
CA ARG A 143 6.73 -11.20 -3.54
C ARG A 143 6.69 -12.16 -4.74
N THR A 144 6.03 -11.81 -5.84
CA THR A 144 6.10 -12.58 -7.11
C THR A 144 7.45 -12.31 -7.79
N MET A 145 7.90 -13.19 -8.67
CA MET A 145 9.28 -13.13 -9.19
C MET A 145 9.63 -11.79 -9.84
N GLY A 146 8.73 -11.20 -10.64
CA GLY A 146 8.96 -9.88 -11.23
C GLY A 146 8.93 -8.75 -10.20
N SER A 147 7.93 -8.71 -9.34
CA SER A 147 7.82 -7.71 -8.29
C SER A 147 8.93 -7.84 -7.23
N LEU A 148 9.35 -9.08 -6.93
CA LEU A 148 10.48 -9.37 -6.05
C LEU A 148 11.80 -8.86 -6.63
N SER A 149 11.96 -8.97 -7.96
CA SER A 149 13.15 -8.43 -8.65
C SER A 149 13.29 -6.91 -8.45
N LEU A 150 12.17 -6.18 -8.36
CA LEU A 150 12.16 -4.75 -8.09
C LEU A 150 12.31 -4.42 -6.59
N THR A 151 12.01 -5.35 -5.68
CA THR A 151 12.12 -5.11 -4.24
C THR A 151 13.56 -4.88 -3.82
N GLY A 152 13.85 -3.72 -3.23
CA GLY A 152 15.20 -3.24 -2.90
C GLY A 152 15.80 -3.79 -1.61
N LYS A 153 15.24 -4.86 -1.01
CA LYS A 153 15.71 -5.51 0.22
C LYS A 153 16.42 -6.83 -0.11
N PRO A 154 17.77 -6.91 -0.06
CA PRO A 154 18.52 -8.13 -0.43
C PRO A 154 18.07 -9.37 0.35
N ALA A 155 17.80 -9.25 1.65
CA ALA A 155 17.35 -10.36 2.50
C ALA A 155 16.05 -11.03 2.04
N LEU A 156 15.23 -10.36 1.22
CA LEU A 156 14.00 -10.93 0.66
C LEU A 156 14.22 -11.62 -0.69
N ARG A 157 15.35 -11.35 -1.37
CA ARG A 157 15.64 -11.78 -2.75
C ARG A 157 16.63 -12.92 -2.85
N GLN A 158 17.65 -12.93 -2.00
CA GLN A 158 18.83 -13.78 -2.12
C GLN A 158 18.53 -15.28 -2.28
N ASP A 159 17.48 -15.77 -1.63
CA ASP A 159 17.10 -17.19 -1.66
C ASP A 159 16.37 -17.57 -2.97
N PHE A 160 16.01 -16.58 -3.81
CA PHE A 160 15.25 -16.76 -5.04
C PHE A 160 16.02 -16.37 -6.30
N GLU A 161 17.32 -16.16 -6.18
CA GLU A 161 18.20 -15.87 -7.32
C GLU A 161 18.35 -17.11 -8.25
N PRO A 162 18.44 -16.95 -9.58
CA PRO A 162 18.49 -15.67 -10.31
C PRO A 162 17.10 -15.06 -10.52
N LEU A 163 17.02 -13.75 -10.31
CA LEU A 163 15.82 -12.94 -10.57
C LEU A 163 15.84 -12.36 -12.00
N LEU A 164 14.91 -11.44 -12.31
CA LEU A 164 14.85 -10.82 -13.64
C LEU A 164 16.12 -10.03 -13.94
N PRO A 165 16.73 -10.23 -15.14
CA PRO A 165 17.89 -9.45 -15.56
C PRO A 165 17.53 -7.99 -15.86
N PHE A 166 18.54 -7.11 -15.80
CA PHE A 166 18.44 -5.68 -16.10
C PHE A 166 17.55 -4.92 -15.12
N VAL A 167 17.56 -5.29 -13.85
CA VAL A 167 16.98 -4.54 -12.75
C VAL A 167 18.10 -4.04 -11.86
N ASP A 168 18.22 -2.72 -11.72
CA ASP A 168 19.24 -2.07 -10.92
C ASP A 168 18.60 -1.35 -9.74
N HIS A 169 19.17 -1.57 -8.55
CA HIS A 169 18.75 -0.91 -7.32
C HIS A 169 19.72 0.23 -7.04
N ILE A 170 19.20 1.45 -7.03
CA ILE A 170 19.98 2.67 -6.82
C ILE A 170 19.69 3.29 -5.45
N ASP A 171 20.67 4.00 -4.90
CA ASP A 171 20.47 4.75 -3.65
C ASP A 171 19.45 5.87 -3.86
N THR A 172 18.75 6.21 -2.77
CA THR A 172 17.69 7.23 -2.80
C THR A 172 18.29 8.63 -2.67
N THR A 173 19.20 9.00 -3.59
CA THR A 173 19.80 10.32 -3.72
C THR A 173 19.63 10.85 -5.14
N ILE A 174 19.54 12.16 -5.31
CA ILE A 174 19.45 12.77 -6.65
C ILE A 174 20.70 12.45 -7.47
N GLU A 175 21.87 12.46 -6.86
CA GLU A 175 23.13 12.12 -7.52
C GLU A 175 23.14 10.67 -8.04
N ALA A 176 22.70 9.69 -7.25
CA ALA A 176 22.60 8.31 -7.68
C ALA A 176 21.61 8.13 -8.84
N LEU A 177 20.49 8.85 -8.78
CA LEU A 177 19.49 8.85 -9.84
C LEU A 177 20.06 9.43 -11.16
N GLU A 178 20.74 10.57 -11.11
CA GLU A 178 21.36 11.21 -12.27
C GLU A 178 22.46 10.34 -12.90
N ASN A 179 23.29 9.71 -12.07
CA ASN A 179 24.36 8.82 -12.53
C ASN A 179 23.85 7.52 -13.15
N ALA A 180 22.71 7.01 -12.69
CA ALA A 180 22.12 5.76 -13.18
C ALA A 180 21.24 5.91 -14.41
N MET A 181 20.64 7.11 -14.61
CA MET A 181 19.74 7.38 -15.71
C MET A 181 20.49 7.48 -17.04
N GLY A 182 19.94 6.86 -18.07
CA GLY A 182 20.53 6.84 -19.41
C GLY A 182 19.54 6.35 -20.46
N ASP A 183 19.93 6.41 -21.74
CA ASP A 183 19.07 6.05 -22.88
C ASP A 183 18.74 4.55 -22.94
N ASP A 184 19.43 3.71 -22.17
CA ASP A 184 19.18 2.27 -22.03
C ASP A 184 18.14 1.94 -20.94
N VAL A 185 17.70 2.95 -20.15
CA VAL A 185 16.68 2.81 -19.11
C VAL A 185 15.29 2.76 -19.71
N ALA A 186 14.55 1.69 -19.46
CA ALA A 186 13.16 1.51 -19.89
C ALA A 186 12.17 2.17 -18.95
N ALA A 187 12.43 2.09 -17.63
CA ALA A 187 11.59 2.66 -16.59
C ALA A 187 12.36 2.89 -15.29
N LEU A 188 11.89 3.85 -14.52
CA LEU A 188 12.15 4.00 -13.09
C LEU A 188 10.86 3.63 -12.34
N VAL A 189 10.94 2.67 -11.41
CA VAL A 189 9.83 2.25 -10.53
C VAL A 189 10.18 2.64 -9.10
N LEU A 190 9.31 3.39 -8.43
CA LEU A 190 9.55 3.87 -7.08
C LEU A 190 8.27 4.02 -6.26
N GLU A 191 8.42 3.92 -4.92
CA GLU A 191 7.41 4.34 -3.94
C GLU A 191 7.63 5.83 -3.59
N PRO A 192 6.60 6.69 -3.57
CA PRO A 192 6.74 8.09 -3.12
C PRO A 192 7.13 8.19 -1.64
N ILE A 193 6.65 7.22 -0.84
CA ILE A 193 7.03 7.01 0.55
C ILE A 193 7.29 5.52 0.72
N LYS A 194 8.51 5.15 1.09
CA LYS A 194 8.90 3.74 1.27
C LYS A 194 8.30 3.19 2.57
N GLY A 195 7.15 2.53 2.44
CA GLY A 195 6.38 2.07 3.60
C GLY A 195 7.09 1.00 4.42
N GLU A 196 7.65 0.00 3.76
CA GLU A 196 8.35 -1.12 4.41
C GLU A 196 9.78 -0.76 4.87
N ALA A 197 10.30 0.41 4.51
CA ALA A 197 11.58 0.93 5.03
C ALA A 197 11.42 1.64 6.40
N GLY A 198 10.20 1.78 6.91
CA GLY A 198 9.88 2.52 8.13
C GLY A 198 9.16 3.84 7.85
N VAL A 199 8.40 3.91 6.76
CA VAL A 199 7.71 5.11 6.27
C VAL A 199 8.71 6.24 6.02
N VAL A 200 9.57 6.02 5.03
CA VAL A 200 10.64 6.96 4.67
C VAL A 200 10.26 7.73 3.42
N ASP A 201 10.12 9.04 3.55
CA ASP A 201 9.86 9.95 2.44
C ASP A 201 11.05 9.98 1.46
N LEU A 202 10.78 10.21 0.17
CA LEU A 202 11.83 10.55 -0.78
C LEU A 202 12.46 11.91 -0.42
N PRO A 203 13.73 12.14 -0.75
CA PRO A 203 14.34 13.46 -0.60
C PRO A 203 13.53 14.55 -1.33
N ALA A 204 13.54 15.76 -0.78
CA ALA A 204 12.84 16.89 -1.38
C ALA A 204 13.23 17.08 -2.86
N GLY A 205 12.23 17.18 -3.74
CA GLY A 205 12.44 17.35 -5.19
C GLY A 205 12.85 16.09 -5.94
N TYR A 206 13.04 14.94 -5.28
CA TYR A 206 13.45 13.69 -5.92
C TYR A 206 12.45 13.25 -7.01
N LEU A 207 11.16 13.25 -6.72
CA LEU A 207 10.13 12.82 -7.66
C LEU A 207 10.04 13.76 -8.89
N LYS A 208 10.22 15.07 -8.68
CA LYS A 208 10.29 16.04 -9.80
C LYS A 208 11.50 15.77 -10.67
N ARG A 209 12.68 15.56 -10.06
CA ARG A 209 13.90 15.26 -10.80
C ARG A 209 13.81 13.93 -11.54
N ALA A 210 13.18 12.93 -10.92
CA ALA A 210 12.88 11.64 -11.55
C ALA A 210 11.99 11.82 -12.80
N ARG A 211 10.97 12.70 -12.74
CA ARG A 211 10.12 13.00 -13.89
C ARG A 211 10.90 13.69 -15.03
N GLU A 212 11.74 14.65 -14.70
CA GLU A 212 12.58 15.36 -15.68
C GLU A 212 13.48 14.38 -16.43
N LEU A 213 14.28 13.60 -15.68
CA LEU A 213 15.22 12.66 -16.25
C LEU A 213 14.55 11.55 -17.06
N THR A 214 13.45 10.97 -16.55
CA THR A 214 12.71 9.97 -17.31
C THR A 214 12.13 10.52 -18.60
N SER A 215 11.68 11.78 -18.61
CA SER A 215 11.20 12.45 -19.83
C SER A 215 12.33 12.70 -20.82
N GLU A 216 13.48 13.17 -20.36
CA GLU A 216 14.67 13.46 -21.17
C GLU A 216 15.18 12.20 -21.89
N HIS A 217 15.25 11.07 -21.18
CA HIS A 217 15.78 9.82 -21.72
C HIS A 217 14.69 8.91 -22.32
N GLY A 218 13.42 9.30 -22.29
CA GLY A 218 12.30 8.51 -22.80
C GLY A 218 12.04 7.22 -22.00
N ALA A 219 12.48 7.19 -20.75
CA ALA A 219 12.12 6.17 -19.78
C ALA A 219 10.72 6.42 -19.20
N LEU A 220 10.05 5.38 -18.69
CA LEU A 220 8.78 5.54 -17.98
C LEU A 220 9.03 5.86 -16.51
N LEU A 221 8.30 6.82 -15.96
CA LEU A 221 8.16 7.01 -14.52
C LEU A 221 6.92 6.21 -14.06
N ILE A 222 7.16 5.13 -13.32
CA ILE A 222 6.10 4.27 -12.76
C ILE A 222 6.10 4.46 -11.24
N VAL A 223 4.99 4.94 -10.70
CA VAL A 223 4.87 5.20 -9.26
C VAL A 223 4.08 4.08 -8.60
N ASP A 224 4.69 3.44 -7.63
CA ASP A 224 4.04 2.45 -6.78
C ASP A 224 3.29 3.13 -5.64
N GLU A 225 1.99 3.28 -5.81
CA GLU A 225 1.06 3.88 -4.86
C GLU A 225 0.22 2.81 -4.11
N ILE A 226 0.71 1.58 -4.08
CA ILE A 226 -0.02 0.48 -3.43
C ILE A 226 -0.26 0.77 -1.95
N GLN A 227 0.69 1.39 -1.27
CA GLN A 227 0.53 1.74 0.15
C GLN A 227 0.16 3.22 0.37
N THR A 228 0.59 4.11 -0.50
CA THR A 228 0.45 5.57 -0.36
C THR A 228 -0.83 6.12 -0.98
N GLY A 229 -1.43 5.40 -1.93
CA GLY A 229 -2.62 5.83 -2.66
C GLY A 229 -3.93 5.71 -1.88
N ILE A 230 -5.00 6.01 -2.59
CA ILE A 230 -6.39 5.89 -2.10
C ILE A 230 -6.64 6.72 -0.83
N GLY A 231 -6.22 7.99 -0.86
CA GLY A 231 -6.48 8.95 0.21
C GLY A 231 -5.52 8.89 1.40
N ARG A 232 -4.67 7.86 1.48
CA ARG A 232 -3.83 7.54 2.65
C ARG A 232 -2.96 8.71 3.12
N THR A 233 -2.39 9.48 2.18
CA THR A 233 -1.48 10.59 2.47
C THR A 233 -2.15 11.96 2.55
N GLY A 234 -3.49 12.03 2.48
CA GLY A 234 -4.23 13.29 2.44
C GLY A 234 -4.37 13.91 1.03
N LYS A 235 -4.03 13.13 0.01
CA LYS A 235 -4.38 13.28 -1.41
C LYS A 235 -4.81 11.93 -1.92
N TRP A 236 -5.53 11.86 -3.06
CA TRP A 236 -5.88 10.57 -3.65
C TRP A 236 -4.66 9.70 -3.89
N PHE A 237 -3.55 10.30 -4.36
CA PHE A 237 -2.25 9.66 -4.58
C PHE A 237 -1.12 10.57 -4.12
N ALA A 238 -0.04 9.99 -3.60
CA ALA A 238 1.06 10.76 -3.00
C ALA A 238 1.81 11.62 -4.03
N TYR A 239 1.96 11.17 -5.29
CA TYR A 239 2.60 11.99 -6.34
C TYR A 239 1.89 13.34 -6.57
N GLN A 240 0.61 13.43 -6.21
CA GLN A 240 -0.17 14.68 -6.36
C GLN A 240 0.29 15.79 -5.40
N HIS A 241 1.00 15.46 -4.32
CA HIS A 241 1.58 16.47 -3.42
C HIS A 241 2.65 17.32 -4.12
N GLU A 242 3.40 16.72 -5.05
CA GLU A 242 4.44 17.42 -5.81
C GLU A 242 3.99 17.91 -7.18
N GLY A 243 2.75 17.61 -7.60
CA GLY A 243 2.22 18.00 -8.92
C GLY A 243 2.90 17.28 -10.09
N VAL A 244 3.52 16.15 -9.85
CA VAL A 244 4.15 15.31 -10.87
C VAL A 244 3.10 14.46 -11.56
N ILE A 245 3.20 14.27 -12.88
CA ILE A 245 2.35 13.34 -13.64
C ILE A 245 3.22 12.17 -14.08
N PRO A 246 2.99 10.95 -13.55
CA PRO A 246 3.73 9.77 -13.96
C PRO A 246 3.24 9.20 -15.29
N ASP A 247 3.96 8.23 -15.84
CA ASP A 247 3.53 7.45 -17.00
C ASP A 247 2.59 6.29 -16.61
N ALA A 248 2.77 5.77 -15.40
CA ALA A 248 1.85 4.77 -14.84
C ALA A 248 1.86 4.82 -13.30
N VAL A 249 0.74 4.38 -12.71
CA VAL A 249 0.54 4.24 -11.26
C VAL A 249 0.04 2.84 -10.96
N ALA A 250 0.72 2.14 -10.04
CA ALA A 250 0.24 0.89 -9.47
C ALA A 250 -0.51 1.16 -8.16
N THR A 251 -1.68 0.57 -7.97
CA THR A 251 -2.47 0.69 -6.74
C THR A 251 -3.12 -0.64 -6.35
N ALA A 252 -3.40 -0.82 -5.07
CA ALA A 252 -4.09 -1.98 -4.49
C ALA A 252 -4.56 -1.65 -3.07
N LYS A 253 -4.34 -2.54 -2.10
CA LYS A 253 -4.58 -2.34 -0.64
C LYS A 253 -5.89 -1.59 -0.34
N GLY A 254 -5.78 -0.29 -0.07
CA GLY A 254 -6.92 0.57 0.26
C GLY A 254 -8.02 0.67 -0.81
N LEU A 255 -7.78 0.16 -2.02
CA LEU A 255 -8.68 0.30 -3.17
C LEU A 255 -10.05 -0.35 -2.94
N ALA A 256 -10.12 -1.52 -2.28
CA ALA A 256 -11.39 -2.22 -2.07
C ALA A 256 -11.60 -2.74 -0.63
N GLY A 257 -10.96 -2.09 0.38
CA GLY A 257 -11.27 -2.29 1.79
C GLY A 257 -11.17 -3.73 2.30
N GLY A 258 -10.24 -4.52 1.76
CA GLY A 258 -10.02 -5.92 2.13
C GLY A 258 -10.42 -6.94 1.05
N VAL A 259 -11.20 -6.56 0.05
CA VAL A 259 -11.46 -7.40 -1.13
C VAL A 259 -10.24 -7.38 -2.04
N PRO A 260 -9.67 -8.55 -2.44
CA PRO A 260 -8.47 -8.60 -3.27
C PRO A 260 -8.66 -7.93 -4.62
N ILE A 261 -7.89 -6.87 -4.89
CA ILE A 261 -7.83 -6.15 -6.16
C ILE A 261 -6.50 -5.39 -6.26
N GLY A 262 -6.00 -5.23 -7.46
CA GLY A 262 -4.94 -4.32 -7.82
C GLY A 262 -5.26 -3.64 -9.15
N ALA A 263 -4.59 -2.56 -9.46
CA ALA A 263 -4.72 -1.90 -10.76
C ALA A 263 -3.40 -1.25 -11.17
N LEU A 264 -3.15 -1.23 -12.47
CA LEU A 264 -2.16 -0.38 -13.13
C LEU A 264 -2.89 0.63 -13.97
N ILE A 265 -2.71 1.90 -13.69
CA ILE A 265 -3.31 3.02 -14.41
C ILE A 265 -2.21 3.68 -15.26
N THR A 266 -2.40 3.81 -16.56
CA THR A 266 -1.46 4.41 -17.48
C THR A 266 -1.92 5.80 -17.93
N PHE A 267 -0.97 6.64 -18.34
CA PHE A 267 -1.20 8.03 -18.74
C PHE A 267 -0.76 8.25 -20.20
N GLY A 268 -1.50 9.08 -20.91
CA GLY A 268 -1.12 9.56 -22.24
C GLY A 268 -0.74 8.46 -23.23
N GLY A 269 0.43 8.56 -23.86
CA GLY A 269 0.92 7.60 -24.86
C GLY A 269 1.33 6.25 -24.31
N THR A 270 1.61 6.16 -23.02
CA THR A 270 1.95 4.89 -22.36
C THR A 270 0.79 3.90 -22.38
N SER A 271 -0.43 4.41 -22.46
CA SER A 271 -1.66 3.61 -22.58
C SER A 271 -1.74 2.78 -23.86
N ASP A 272 -0.95 3.11 -24.88
CA ASP A 272 -0.94 2.44 -26.18
C ASP A 272 0.15 1.35 -26.29
N LEU A 273 0.94 1.11 -25.23
CA LEU A 273 2.05 0.16 -25.25
C LEU A 273 1.57 -1.30 -25.23
N PHE A 274 0.60 -1.62 -24.38
CA PHE A 274 -0.01 -2.96 -24.37
C PHE A 274 -0.92 -3.19 -25.55
N ARG A 275 -0.87 -4.41 -26.07
CA ARG A 275 -1.76 -4.91 -27.13
C ARG A 275 -2.53 -6.14 -26.65
N PRO A 276 -3.69 -6.44 -27.23
CA PRO A 276 -4.44 -7.65 -26.89
C PRO A 276 -3.57 -8.91 -26.93
N GLY A 277 -3.70 -9.76 -25.90
CA GLY A 277 -2.96 -11.02 -25.76
C GLY A 277 -1.60 -10.89 -25.06
N GLN A 278 -1.06 -9.70 -24.81
CA GLN A 278 0.26 -9.55 -24.15
C GLN A 278 0.21 -9.69 -22.61
N HIS A 279 -0.95 -9.43 -22.02
CA HIS A 279 -1.17 -9.62 -20.59
C HIS A 279 -2.65 -9.89 -20.31
N GLY A 280 -2.94 -10.50 -19.14
CA GLY A 280 -4.31 -10.83 -18.75
C GLY A 280 -4.35 -11.45 -17.35
N SER A 281 -5.56 -11.54 -16.81
CA SER A 281 -5.87 -12.20 -15.55
C SER A 281 -7.27 -12.78 -15.62
N THR A 282 -7.47 -13.99 -15.11
CA THR A 282 -8.80 -14.61 -15.04
C THR A 282 -9.73 -13.82 -14.11
N PHE A 283 -9.24 -13.42 -12.94
CA PHE A 283 -10.04 -12.75 -11.92
C PHE A 283 -9.90 -11.23 -11.92
N GLY A 284 -8.87 -10.68 -12.54
CA GLY A 284 -8.62 -9.23 -12.55
C GLY A 284 -9.78 -8.46 -13.17
N GLY A 285 -10.33 -7.50 -12.42
CA GLY A 285 -11.48 -6.69 -12.85
C GLY A 285 -12.83 -7.41 -12.77
N ASN A 286 -12.94 -8.49 -11.98
CA ASN A 286 -14.24 -9.16 -11.80
C ASN A 286 -15.28 -8.23 -11.18
N PRO A 287 -16.57 -8.45 -11.45
CA PRO A 287 -17.66 -7.61 -10.97
C PRO A 287 -17.68 -7.41 -9.45
N LEU A 288 -17.39 -8.46 -8.67
CA LEU A 288 -17.42 -8.38 -7.20
C LEU A 288 -16.35 -7.44 -6.67
N ALA A 289 -15.09 -7.64 -7.08
CA ALA A 289 -13.98 -6.82 -6.60
C ALA A 289 -14.09 -5.36 -7.08
N THR A 290 -14.56 -5.14 -8.30
CA THR A 290 -14.73 -3.78 -8.84
C THR A 290 -15.90 -3.04 -8.22
N ALA A 291 -17.01 -3.72 -7.88
CA ALA A 291 -18.11 -3.13 -7.11
C ALA A 291 -17.65 -2.73 -5.69
N ALA A 292 -16.85 -3.57 -5.04
CA ALA A 292 -16.25 -3.25 -3.75
C ALA A 292 -15.34 -2.00 -3.85
N GLY A 293 -14.44 -1.97 -4.85
CA GLY A 293 -13.55 -0.82 -5.08
C GLY A 293 -14.33 0.47 -5.35
N LEU A 294 -15.35 0.42 -6.19
CA LEU A 294 -16.20 1.57 -6.48
C LEU A 294 -16.91 2.09 -5.23
N ALA A 295 -17.44 1.20 -4.39
CA ALA A 295 -18.08 1.57 -3.14
C ALA A 295 -17.11 2.24 -2.17
N VAL A 296 -15.88 1.72 -2.05
CA VAL A 296 -14.83 2.30 -1.21
C VAL A 296 -14.46 3.70 -1.69
N LEU A 297 -14.19 3.90 -2.98
CA LEU A 297 -13.83 5.22 -3.53
C LEU A 297 -14.96 6.23 -3.39
N THR A 298 -16.21 5.79 -3.64
CA THR A 298 -17.40 6.64 -3.47
C THR A 298 -17.55 7.09 -2.02
N GLU A 299 -17.38 6.19 -1.06
CA GLU A 299 -17.50 6.51 0.36
C GLU A 299 -16.37 7.44 0.84
N ILE A 300 -15.12 7.19 0.42
CA ILE A 300 -13.98 8.06 0.72
C ILE A 300 -14.26 9.51 0.27
N GLU A 301 -14.80 9.68 -0.93
CA GLU A 301 -15.14 10.98 -1.48
C GLU A 301 -16.34 11.62 -0.74
N ALA A 302 -17.44 10.88 -0.60
CA ALA A 302 -18.68 11.38 -0.01
C ALA A 302 -18.50 11.80 1.46
N SER A 303 -17.65 11.08 2.19
CA SER A 303 -17.37 11.33 3.62
C SER A 303 -16.15 12.23 3.86
N GLY A 304 -15.51 12.78 2.82
CA GLY A 304 -14.35 13.67 2.95
C GLY A 304 -13.15 13.02 3.62
N LEU A 305 -12.93 11.71 3.38
CA LEU A 305 -11.92 10.95 4.12
C LEU A 305 -10.48 11.27 3.67
N VAL A 306 -10.29 11.83 2.49
CA VAL A 306 -8.99 12.34 2.04
C VAL A 306 -8.55 13.51 2.92
N GLU A 307 -9.43 14.47 3.14
CA GLU A 307 -9.22 15.62 4.02
C GLU A 307 -9.10 15.20 5.48
N ASN A 308 -9.90 14.20 5.90
CA ASN A 308 -9.78 13.61 7.24
C ASN A 308 -8.39 13.01 7.45
N ALA A 309 -7.86 12.28 6.47
CA ALA A 309 -6.51 11.70 6.55
C ALA A 309 -5.42 12.78 6.71
N ALA A 310 -5.52 13.89 5.99
CA ALA A 310 -4.59 15.01 6.12
C ALA A 310 -4.66 15.62 7.54
N ARG A 311 -5.87 15.93 8.01
CA ARG A 311 -6.12 16.57 9.30
C ARG A 311 -5.71 15.67 10.48
N ARG A 312 -6.17 14.42 10.47
CA ARG A 312 -5.85 13.45 11.55
C ARG A 312 -4.39 13.06 11.56
N GLY A 313 -3.77 13.00 10.38
CA GLY A 313 -2.33 12.76 10.28
C GLY A 313 -1.49 13.87 10.93
N ALA A 314 -1.85 15.14 10.70
CA ALA A 314 -1.22 16.27 11.38
C ALA A 314 -1.43 16.22 12.90
N GLU A 315 -2.66 15.96 13.35
CA GLU A 315 -3.01 15.84 14.77
C GLU A 315 -2.23 14.69 15.46
N LEU A 316 -2.18 13.50 14.86
CA LEU A 316 -1.40 12.38 15.41
C LEU A 316 0.08 12.70 15.51
N ARG A 317 0.65 13.38 14.50
CA ARG A 317 2.04 13.83 14.51
C ARG A 317 2.30 14.77 15.67
N GLU A 318 1.45 15.78 15.89
CA GLU A 318 1.57 16.72 17.01
C GLU A 318 1.46 16.00 18.36
N ILE A 319 0.53 15.05 18.49
CA ILE A 319 0.38 14.22 19.70
C ILE A 319 1.68 13.46 19.98
N ILE A 320 2.22 12.73 19.00
CA ILE A 320 3.42 11.89 19.18
C ILE A 320 4.63 12.76 19.60
N LEU A 321 4.86 13.86 18.89
CA LEU A 321 5.94 14.80 19.25
C LEU A 321 5.71 15.44 20.62
N GLY A 322 4.45 15.74 20.96
CA GLY A 322 4.04 16.31 22.25
C GLY A 322 4.22 15.39 23.45
N LEU A 323 4.37 14.06 23.24
CA LEU A 323 4.67 13.11 24.32
C LEU A 323 6.06 13.34 24.92
N ARG A 324 6.99 13.96 24.16
CA ARG A 324 8.38 14.21 24.59
C ARG A 324 9.09 12.96 25.12
N SER A 325 8.72 11.79 24.60
CA SER A 325 9.37 10.54 24.97
C SER A 325 10.83 10.54 24.50
N PRO A 326 11.81 10.17 25.33
CA PRO A 326 13.21 10.08 24.95
C PRO A 326 13.46 9.02 23.87
N LEU A 327 12.55 8.06 23.70
CA LEU A 327 12.62 7.05 22.66
C LEU A 327 12.28 7.61 21.28
N VAL A 328 11.45 8.66 21.15
CA VAL A 328 10.98 9.18 19.86
C VAL A 328 11.97 10.21 19.33
N THR A 329 12.62 9.91 18.22
CA THR A 329 13.59 10.80 17.55
C THR A 329 12.97 11.68 16.48
N GLU A 330 12.00 11.14 15.75
CA GLU A 330 11.34 11.83 14.64
C GLU A 330 9.97 11.22 14.31
N VAL A 331 9.14 11.98 13.59
CA VAL A 331 7.89 11.50 13.01
C VAL A 331 7.87 11.83 11.52
N ARG A 332 7.75 10.81 10.67
CA ARG A 332 7.85 10.86 9.20
C ARG A 332 6.52 10.56 8.52
N GLY A 333 6.49 10.70 7.20
CA GLY A 333 5.36 10.33 6.35
C GLY A 333 4.32 11.44 6.23
N GLN A 334 3.20 11.14 5.58
CA GLN A 334 2.15 12.11 5.24
C GLN A 334 0.76 11.51 5.51
N GLY A 335 -0.19 12.38 5.90
CA GLY A 335 -1.54 11.95 6.22
C GLY A 335 -1.55 10.85 7.29
N LEU A 336 -2.28 9.79 7.04
CA LEU A 336 -2.40 8.61 7.90
C LEU A 336 -1.43 7.47 7.52
N LEU A 337 -0.32 7.78 6.89
CA LEU A 337 0.84 6.90 6.78
C LEU A 337 1.98 7.52 7.56
N ILE A 338 2.16 7.09 8.82
CA ILE A 338 3.05 7.72 9.79
C ILE A 338 4.13 6.73 10.22
N GLY A 339 5.37 7.16 10.16
CA GLY A 339 6.53 6.47 10.72
C GLY A 339 7.02 7.19 11.97
N VAL A 340 7.21 6.47 13.06
CA VAL A 340 7.83 6.99 14.30
C VAL A 340 9.22 6.39 14.41
N GLY A 341 10.24 7.21 14.31
CA GLY A 341 11.64 6.81 14.51
C GLY A 341 11.97 6.71 15.99
N LEU A 342 12.69 5.64 16.36
CA LEU A 342 13.12 5.38 17.72
C LEU A 342 14.63 5.53 17.88
N ALA A 343 15.06 6.01 19.03
CA ALA A 343 16.48 6.17 19.39
C ALA A 343 17.21 4.83 19.58
N GLU A 344 16.47 3.80 20.01
CA GLU A 344 16.98 2.47 20.33
C GLU A 344 16.26 1.40 19.49
N PRO A 345 16.84 0.22 19.28
CA PRO A 345 16.25 -0.86 18.50
C PRO A 345 15.19 -1.65 19.29
N VAL A 346 14.20 -0.94 19.85
CA VAL A 346 13.13 -1.48 20.72
C VAL A 346 11.75 -1.49 20.07
N ALA A 347 11.67 -1.31 18.74
CA ALA A 347 10.38 -1.22 18.05
C ALA A 347 9.50 -2.47 18.26
N SER A 348 10.10 -3.65 18.31
CA SER A 348 9.38 -4.91 18.59
C SER A 348 8.80 -4.95 20.00
N ASP A 349 9.50 -4.39 20.99
CA ASP A 349 9.03 -4.35 22.38
C ASP A 349 7.87 -3.36 22.54
N VAL A 350 7.96 -2.20 21.85
CA VAL A 350 6.85 -1.23 21.79
C VAL A 350 5.61 -1.86 21.16
N VAL A 351 5.77 -2.60 20.05
CA VAL A 351 4.64 -3.31 19.38
C VAL A 351 4.04 -4.37 20.29
N ALA A 352 4.87 -5.16 20.96
CA ALA A 352 4.39 -6.19 21.91
C ALA A 352 3.61 -5.55 23.09
N SER A 353 4.14 -4.47 23.67
CA SER A 353 3.47 -3.73 24.74
C SER A 353 2.17 -3.09 24.27
N ALA A 354 2.15 -2.46 23.07
CA ALA A 354 0.95 -1.91 22.46
C ALA A 354 -0.15 -2.99 22.28
N LEU A 355 0.22 -4.16 21.76
CA LEU A 355 -0.71 -5.28 21.57
C LEU A 355 -1.29 -5.76 22.92
N GLN A 356 -0.47 -5.84 23.97
CA GLN A 356 -0.94 -6.19 25.32
C GLN A 356 -1.91 -5.13 25.87
N LEU A 357 -1.72 -3.86 25.54
CA LEU A 357 -2.59 -2.76 25.94
C LEU A 357 -3.87 -2.63 25.08
N GLY A 358 -3.96 -3.34 23.96
CA GLY A 358 -5.11 -3.29 23.07
C GLY A 358 -4.95 -2.32 21.89
N LEU A 359 -3.71 -2.06 21.44
CA LEU A 359 -3.39 -1.25 20.27
C LEU A 359 -2.62 -2.10 19.25
N ILE A 360 -3.12 -2.18 18.01
CA ILE A 360 -2.44 -2.85 16.90
C ILE A 360 -1.65 -1.83 16.07
N ILE A 361 -0.34 -1.96 16.10
CA ILE A 361 0.65 -1.24 15.31
C ILE A 361 1.70 -2.23 14.81
N ASN A 362 2.65 -1.82 13.98
CA ASN A 362 3.75 -2.70 13.61
C ASN A 362 5.11 -2.00 13.51
N ALA A 363 6.17 -2.80 13.50
CA ALA A 363 7.55 -2.40 13.33
C ALA A 363 8.08 -2.90 11.97
N PRO A 364 8.27 -2.02 10.97
CA PRO A 364 8.90 -2.40 9.69
C PRO A 364 10.39 -2.76 9.83
N ASN A 365 11.04 -2.25 10.87
CA ASN A 365 12.40 -2.53 11.29
C ASN A 365 12.57 -2.25 12.79
N ASP A 366 13.75 -2.50 13.34
CA ASP A 366 14.02 -2.46 14.78
C ASP A 366 13.94 -1.06 15.40
N THR A 367 13.99 0.00 14.59
CA THR A 367 13.99 1.41 15.04
C THR A 367 12.82 2.22 14.50
N SER A 368 11.80 1.58 13.95
CA SER A 368 10.64 2.31 13.40
C SER A 368 9.33 1.65 13.74
N ILE A 369 8.36 2.46 14.18
CA ILE A 369 6.94 2.07 14.30
C ILE A 369 6.20 2.65 13.11
N ARG A 370 5.32 1.86 12.48
CA ARG A 370 4.40 2.31 11.44
C ARG A 370 2.98 2.35 11.96
N LEU A 371 2.30 3.48 11.68
CA LEU A 371 0.88 3.68 11.90
C LEU A 371 0.21 3.89 10.54
N ALA A 372 -0.85 3.14 10.31
CA ALA A 372 -1.67 3.23 9.09
C ALA A 372 -3.15 2.93 9.42
N PRO A 373 -3.78 3.71 10.32
CA PRO A 373 -5.15 3.47 10.76
C PRO A 373 -6.16 3.61 9.61
N PRO A 374 -7.41 3.14 9.77
CA PRO A 374 -8.50 3.45 8.85
C PRO A 374 -8.65 4.97 8.63
N LEU A 375 -9.08 5.38 7.43
CA LEU A 375 -9.25 6.81 7.11
C LEU A 375 -10.41 7.46 7.88
N ILE A 376 -11.28 6.63 8.46
CA ILE A 376 -12.46 7.03 9.23
C ILE A 376 -12.18 7.39 10.69
N ILE A 377 -10.93 7.32 11.17
CA ILE A 377 -10.63 7.62 12.60
C ILE A 377 -11.17 8.99 12.99
N GLY A 378 -11.78 9.04 14.18
CA GLY A 378 -12.35 10.24 14.79
C GLY A 378 -11.63 10.66 16.08
N ASP A 379 -12.23 11.59 16.83
CA ASP A 379 -11.68 12.13 18.08
C ASP A 379 -11.50 11.03 19.14
N ALA A 380 -12.43 10.07 19.21
CA ALA A 380 -12.39 8.98 20.18
C ALA A 380 -11.17 8.06 19.93
N GLU A 381 -10.94 7.67 18.68
CA GLU A 381 -9.82 6.80 18.30
C GLU A 381 -8.47 7.52 18.51
N VAL A 382 -8.39 8.81 18.22
CA VAL A 382 -7.18 9.62 18.43
C VAL A 382 -6.88 9.76 19.93
N ALA A 383 -7.89 10.00 20.77
CA ALA A 383 -7.72 10.08 22.22
C ALA A 383 -7.27 8.76 22.84
N GLU A 384 -7.88 7.64 22.40
CA GLU A 384 -7.52 6.30 22.85
C GLU A 384 -6.11 5.91 22.37
N PHE A 385 -5.76 6.20 21.10
CA PHE A 385 -4.40 6.02 20.58
C PHE A 385 -3.38 6.73 21.45
N ARG A 386 -3.61 8.01 21.77
CA ARG A 386 -2.70 8.78 22.63
C ARG A 386 -2.44 8.05 23.94
N THR A 387 -3.50 7.57 24.61
CA THR A 387 -3.42 6.88 25.88
C THR A 387 -2.62 5.58 25.78
N LEU A 388 -2.98 4.74 24.80
CA LEU A 388 -2.38 3.41 24.64
C LEU A 388 -0.91 3.51 24.16
N PHE A 389 -0.64 4.40 23.21
CA PHE A 389 0.70 4.57 22.64
C PHE A 389 1.68 5.15 23.66
N THR A 390 1.25 6.13 24.49
CA THR A 390 2.08 6.66 25.60
C THR A 390 2.50 5.53 26.54
N ARG A 391 1.55 4.71 27.00
CA ARG A 391 1.82 3.57 27.87
C ARG A 391 2.70 2.49 27.21
N ALA A 392 2.56 2.27 25.91
CA ALA A 392 3.37 1.31 25.17
C ALA A 392 4.85 1.78 25.08
N LEU A 393 5.08 3.08 24.88
CA LEU A 393 6.43 3.67 24.91
C LEU A 393 7.05 3.61 26.31
N GLU A 394 6.27 3.89 27.37
CA GLU A 394 6.74 3.84 28.76
C GLU A 394 7.12 2.42 29.20
N ALA A 395 6.43 1.41 28.68
CA ALA A 395 6.68 0.00 29.03
C ALA A 395 7.87 -0.62 28.28
N ALA A 396 8.40 0.07 27.26
CA ALA A 396 9.53 -0.40 26.45
C ALA A 396 10.87 0.24 26.90
N VAL A 397 10.84 1.14 27.89
CA VAL A 397 12.00 1.73 28.59
C VAL A 397 12.25 0.91 29.86
#